data_e5a4495156c3e6dffd36f1bdaf55b985
#
_entry.id   e5a4495156c3e6dffd36f1bdaf55b985
#
_cell.length_a   1.000
_cell.length_b   1.000
_cell.length_c   1.000
_cell.angle_alpha   90.00
_cell.angle_beta   90.00
_cell.angle_gamma   90.00
#
_symmetry.space_group_name_H-M   'P 1'
#
loop_
_entity.id
_entity.type
_entity.pdbx_description
1 polymer ?
#
loop_
_entity_poly.entity_id
_entity_poly.type
_entity_poly.pdbx_seq_one_letter_code
_entity_poly.pdbx_strand_id
1 'polypeptide(L)'
;MAVVTMRELLDSGVHFGHQTRRWNPKMKRFIFTERNGIYIIDIQQSLALIDKAYDFVKDTVAKGGNVLFVGTKKQAQEPIQNQAARVGMPFVTERWLGGMLTNFPTVYKRIQRLKELEALEASNDRSEEHTS
;
A
#
# COMPACT_ATOMS: atom_id res chain seq x y z
N MET A 1 -21.93 -12.92 -2.42
CA MET A 1 -21.67 -12.64 -1.00
C MET A 1 -20.77 -11.42 -0.89
N ALA A 2 -21.19 -10.44 -0.13
CA ALA A 2 -20.39 -9.22 0.01
C ALA A 2 -19.15 -9.49 0.86
N VAL A 3 -17.99 -9.00 0.43
CA VAL A 3 -16.72 -9.12 1.17
C VAL A 3 -16.79 -8.36 2.48
N VAL A 4 -17.40 -7.16 2.45
CA VAL A 4 -17.59 -6.30 3.61
C VAL A 4 -19.02 -5.75 3.61
N THR A 5 -19.49 -5.32 4.78
CA THR A 5 -20.83 -4.71 4.94
C THR A 5 -20.72 -3.19 4.93
N MET A 6 -21.84 -2.53 4.64
CA MET A 6 -21.98 -1.07 4.74
C MET A 6 -21.60 -0.57 6.14
N ARG A 7 -22.03 -1.28 7.18
CA ARG A 7 -21.75 -0.92 8.57
C ARG A 7 -20.25 -0.97 8.88
N GLU A 8 -19.56 -2.02 8.41
CA GLU A 8 -18.12 -2.14 8.58
C GLU A 8 -17.37 -0.98 7.94
N LEU A 9 -17.77 -0.57 6.72
CA LEU A 9 -17.18 0.57 6.03
C LEU A 9 -17.42 1.88 6.80
N LEU A 10 -18.63 2.10 7.29
CA LEU A 10 -18.94 3.29 8.09
C LEU A 10 -18.14 3.32 9.39
N ASP A 11 -18.07 2.20 10.10
CA ASP A 11 -17.36 2.10 11.37
C ASP A 11 -15.85 2.36 11.20
N SER A 12 -15.27 1.97 10.07
CA SER A 12 -13.85 2.21 9.78
C SER A 12 -13.54 3.61 9.27
N GLY A 13 -14.56 4.44 9.01
CA GLY A 13 -14.35 5.83 8.59
C GLY A 13 -13.92 6.01 7.14
N VAL A 14 -14.03 4.99 6.29
CA VAL A 14 -13.58 5.07 4.87
C VAL A 14 -14.47 5.95 4.00
N HIS A 15 -15.60 6.43 4.52
CA HIS A 15 -16.47 7.36 3.82
C HIS A 15 -15.98 8.82 3.88
N PHE A 16 -15.01 9.12 4.72
CA PHE A 16 -14.42 10.46 4.80
C PHE A 16 -13.40 10.66 3.69
N GLY A 17 -13.62 11.65 2.84
CA GLY A 17 -12.69 12.05 1.80
C GLY A 17 -11.81 13.22 2.23
N HIS A 18 -11.21 13.89 1.27
CA HIS A 18 -10.39 15.07 1.50
C HIS A 18 -11.24 16.30 1.80
N GLN A 19 -10.60 17.34 2.35
CA GLN A 19 -11.20 18.66 2.45
C GLN A 19 -11.60 19.17 1.06
N THR A 20 -12.69 19.91 0.96
CA THR A 20 -13.23 20.35 -0.32
C THR A 20 -12.22 21.11 -1.18
N ARG A 21 -11.34 21.90 -0.57
CA ARG A 21 -10.30 22.68 -1.29
C ARG A 21 -9.20 21.81 -1.94
N ARG A 22 -9.09 20.55 -1.52
CA ARG A 22 -8.04 19.62 -1.99
C ARG A 22 -8.58 18.51 -2.89
N TRP A 23 -9.78 18.66 -3.38
CA TRP A 23 -10.38 17.61 -4.16
C TRP A 23 -9.82 17.49 -5.56
N ASN A 24 -9.89 16.30 -6.11
CA ASN A 24 -9.64 16.04 -7.52
C ASN A 24 -11.00 15.95 -8.22
N PRO A 25 -11.30 16.84 -9.20
CA PRO A 25 -12.60 16.82 -9.90
C PRO A 25 -12.96 15.47 -10.53
N LYS A 26 -11.97 14.65 -10.85
CA LYS A 26 -12.19 13.30 -11.39
C LYS A 26 -12.91 12.39 -10.40
N MET A 27 -12.88 12.71 -9.12
CA MET A 27 -13.55 11.96 -8.07
C MET A 27 -15.03 12.32 -7.91
N LYS A 28 -15.53 13.31 -8.64
CA LYS A 28 -16.91 13.81 -8.52
C LYS A 28 -17.96 12.70 -8.52
N ARG A 29 -17.84 11.72 -9.41
CA ARG A 29 -18.80 10.62 -9.54
C ARG A 29 -18.81 9.67 -8.34
N PHE A 30 -17.81 9.73 -7.46
CA PHE A 30 -17.68 8.87 -6.29
C PHE A 30 -18.03 9.61 -4.99
N ILE A 31 -18.37 10.88 -5.09
CA ILE A 31 -18.70 11.71 -3.92
C ILE A 31 -20.21 11.76 -3.76
N PHE A 32 -20.67 11.42 -2.56
CA PHE A 32 -22.09 11.45 -2.23
C PHE A 32 -22.54 12.86 -1.86
N THR A 33 -21.82 13.51 -0.95
CA THR A 33 -22.16 14.84 -0.45
C THR A 33 -20.96 15.52 0.21
N GLU A 34 -21.16 16.73 0.71
CA GLU A 34 -20.19 17.49 1.48
C GLU A 34 -20.78 17.80 2.86
N ARG A 35 -19.98 17.65 3.91
CA ARG A 35 -20.35 18.07 5.27
C ARG A 35 -19.14 18.70 5.95
N ASN A 36 -19.34 19.89 6.53
CA ASN A 36 -18.30 20.59 7.30
C ASN A 36 -16.99 20.77 6.53
N GLY A 37 -17.07 21.06 5.23
CA GLY A 37 -15.89 21.24 4.39
C GLY A 37 -15.15 19.96 4.00
N ILE A 38 -15.74 18.81 4.22
CA ILE A 38 -15.18 17.49 3.88
C ILE A 38 -16.14 16.76 2.95
N TYR A 39 -15.60 16.19 1.87
CA TYR A 39 -16.39 15.33 0.99
C TYR A 39 -16.66 13.97 1.62
N ILE A 40 -17.88 13.49 1.45
CA ILE A 40 -18.30 12.15 1.89
C ILE A 40 -18.37 11.25 0.66
N ILE A 41 -17.59 10.18 0.67
CA ILE A 41 -17.52 9.22 -0.43
C ILE A 41 -18.76 8.35 -0.45
N ASP A 42 -19.26 8.03 -1.65
CA ASP A 42 -20.41 7.13 -1.83
C ASP A 42 -19.99 5.68 -1.57
N ILE A 43 -20.25 5.19 -0.36
CA ILE A 43 -19.82 3.86 0.06
C ILE A 43 -20.63 2.73 -0.58
N GLN A 44 -21.80 3.00 -1.16
CA GLN A 44 -22.51 1.98 -1.95
C GLN A 44 -21.70 1.60 -3.19
N GLN A 45 -21.11 2.59 -3.87
CA GLN A 45 -20.18 2.34 -4.97
C GLN A 45 -18.92 1.63 -4.47
N SER A 46 -18.41 1.99 -3.31
CA SER A 46 -17.24 1.34 -2.70
C SER A 46 -17.49 -0.14 -2.46
N LEU A 47 -18.66 -0.51 -1.96
CA LEU A 47 -19.03 -1.92 -1.76
C LEU A 47 -18.95 -2.72 -3.05
N ALA A 48 -19.55 -2.21 -4.13
CA ALA A 48 -19.54 -2.88 -5.42
C ALA A 48 -18.12 -3.01 -6.00
N LEU A 49 -17.31 -1.96 -5.85
CA LEU A 49 -15.93 -1.96 -6.33
C LEU A 49 -15.01 -2.87 -5.52
N ILE A 50 -15.25 -2.98 -4.20
CA ILE A 50 -14.52 -3.94 -3.35
C ILE A 50 -14.78 -5.37 -3.79
N ASP A 51 -16.02 -5.72 -4.09
CA ASP A 51 -16.35 -7.05 -4.58
C ASP A 51 -15.65 -7.36 -5.91
N LYS A 52 -15.62 -6.39 -6.83
CA LYS A 52 -14.87 -6.52 -8.10
C LYS A 52 -13.38 -6.69 -7.88
N ALA A 53 -12.81 -5.91 -6.98
CA ALA A 53 -11.39 -5.99 -6.65
C ALA A 53 -11.05 -7.34 -6.03
N TYR A 54 -11.90 -7.83 -5.16
CA TYR A 54 -11.75 -9.15 -4.54
C TYR A 54 -11.71 -10.26 -5.60
N ASP A 55 -12.65 -10.26 -6.53
CA ASP A 55 -12.71 -11.26 -7.61
C ASP A 55 -11.47 -11.19 -8.49
N PHE A 56 -11.02 -9.97 -8.82
CA PHE A 56 -9.82 -9.77 -9.63
C PHE A 56 -8.56 -10.33 -8.94
N VAL A 57 -8.39 -10.05 -7.66
CA VAL A 57 -7.26 -10.56 -6.87
C VAL A 57 -7.32 -12.07 -6.75
N LYS A 58 -8.50 -12.62 -6.49
CA LYS A 58 -8.72 -14.06 -6.39
C LYS A 58 -8.32 -14.77 -7.68
N ASP A 59 -8.75 -14.26 -8.83
CA ASP A 59 -8.42 -14.83 -10.13
C ASP A 59 -6.92 -14.71 -10.43
N THR A 60 -6.31 -13.58 -10.09
CA THR A 60 -4.87 -13.36 -10.29
C THR A 60 -4.05 -14.37 -9.51
N VAL A 61 -4.38 -14.59 -8.25
CA VAL A 61 -3.67 -15.56 -7.39
C VAL A 61 -3.93 -16.99 -7.86
N ALA A 62 -5.15 -17.31 -8.27
CA ALA A 62 -5.51 -18.63 -8.79
C ALA A 62 -4.70 -19.01 -10.04
N LYS A 63 -4.29 -18.02 -10.83
CA LYS A 63 -3.45 -18.20 -12.02
C LYS A 63 -1.95 -18.18 -11.71
N GLY A 64 -1.57 -18.16 -10.46
CA GLY A 64 -0.17 -18.12 -10.03
C GLY A 64 0.46 -16.73 -10.00
N GLY A 65 -0.35 -15.68 -10.13
CA GLY A 65 0.12 -14.30 -10.05
C GLY A 65 0.42 -13.86 -8.62
N ASN A 66 1.18 -12.78 -8.48
CA ASN A 66 1.51 -12.17 -7.20
C ASN A 66 0.81 -10.83 -7.06
N VAL A 67 0.52 -10.48 -5.81
CA VAL A 67 -0.05 -9.17 -5.46
C VAL A 67 0.97 -8.43 -4.61
N LEU A 68 1.38 -7.25 -5.08
CA LEU A 68 2.26 -6.36 -4.32
C LEU A 68 1.40 -5.46 -3.43
N PHE A 69 1.56 -5.61 -2.13
CA PHE A 69 0.86 -4.78 -1.14
C PHE A 69 1.67 -3.49 -0.93
N VAL A 70 1.03 -2.34 -1.06
CA VAL A 70 1.69 -1.05 -0.88
C VAL A 70 0.94 -0.24 0.18
N GLY A 71 1.64 0.12 1.24
CA GLY A 71 1.09 0.93 2.31
C GLY A 71 2.18 1.79 2.94
N THR A 72 2.46 2.94 2.33
CA THR A 72 3.52 3.85 2.77
C THR A 72 3.05 4.86 3.82
N LYS A 73 1.76 5.10 3.91
CA LYS A 73 1.18 5.95 4.93
C LYS A 73 1.39 5.32 6.30
N LYS A 74 1.81 6.11 7.29
CA LYS A 74 2.16 5.62 8.63
C LYS A 74 1.10 4.70 9.22
N GLN A 75 -0.17 5.06 9.10
CA GLN A 75 -1.29 4.28 9.63
C GLN A 75 -1.53 2.96 8.90
N ALA A 76 -1.04 2.85 7.66
CA ALA A 76 -1.22 1.67 6.82
C ALA A 76 -0.06 0.67 6.90
N GLN A 77 1.12 1.10 7.37
CA GLN A 77 2.34 0.29 7.32
C GLN A 77 2.18 -1.05 8.03
N GLU A 78 1.78 -1.03 9.28
CA GLU A 78 1.65 -2.26 10.08
C GLU A 78 0.57 -3.21 9.55
N PRO A 79 -0.68 -2.76 9.28
CA PRO A 79 -1.69 -3.64 8.70
C PRO A 79 -1.29 -4.23 7.36
N ILE A 80 -0.68 -3.45 6.47
CA ILE A 80 -0.24 -3.94 5.15
C ILE A 80 0.85 -5.00 5.30
N GLN A 81 1.85 -4.75 6.13
CA GLN A 81 2.92 -5.70 6.38
C GLN A 81 2.38 -7.02 6.95
N ASN A 82 1.51 -6.94 7.96
CA ASN A 82 0.95 -8.11 8.61
C ASN A 82 0.10 -8.94 7.65
N GLN A 83 -0.75 -8.31 6.87
CA GLN A 83 -1.62 -9.02 5.93
C GLN A 83 -0.86 -9.61 4.75
N ALA A 84 0.13 -8.90 4.21
CA ALA A 84 0.97 -9.41 3.14
C ALA A 84 1.81 -10.61 3.61
N ALA A 85 2.42 -10.50 4.79
CA ALA A 85 3.20 -11.59 5.38
C ALA A 85 2.35 -12.82 5.64
N ARG A 86 1.11 -12.63 6.12
CA ARG A 86 0.19 -13.73 6.40
C ARG A 86 -0.09 -14.61 5.18
N VAL A 87 -0.14 -14.01 4.00
CA VAL A 87 -0.43 -14.71 2.73
C VAL A 87 0.82 -14.94 1.88
N GLY A 88 2.00 -14.58 2.37
CA GLY A 88 3.26 -14.79 1.66
C GLY A 88 3.44 -13.92 0.43
N MET A 89 2.81 -12.76 0.39
CA MET A 89 2.92 -11.81 -0.73
C MET A 89 3.91 -10.69 -0.45
N PRO A 90 4.54 -10.12 -1.48
CA PRO A 90 5.47 -9.00 -1.31
C PRO A 90 4.75 -7.74 -0.86
N PHE A 91 5.46 -6.88 -0.13
CA PHE A 91 4.89 -5.62 0.35
C PHE A 91 5.92 -4.50 0.34
N VAL A 92 5.43 -3.26 0.24
CA VAL A 92 6.22 -2.04 0.36
C VAL A 92 5.53 -1.15 1.38
N THR A 93 6.19 -0.91 2.51
CA THR A 93 5.68 -0.06 3.59
C THR A 93 6.57 1.15 3.86
N GLU A 94 7.76 1.18 3.27
CA GLU A 94 8.65 2.31 3.32
C GLU A 94 8.39 3.26 2.14
N ARG A 95 9.17 4.34 2.04
CA ARG A 95 9.02 5.30 0.95
C ARG A 95 9.10 4.60 -0.41
N TRP A 96 8.13 4.90 -1.27
CA TRP A 96 8.14 4.40 -2.65
C TRP A 96 9.25 5.09 -3.44
N LEU A 97 10.17 4.30 -3.96
CA LEU A 97 11.26 4.81 -4.80
C LEU A 97 10.74 5.05 -6.21
N GLY A 98 11.03 6.21 -6.78
CA GLY A 98 10.68 6.50 -8.18
C GLY A 98 11.30 5.46 -9.11
N GLY A 99 10.47 4.91 -10.00
CA GLY A 99 10.92 3.94 -10.99
C GLY A 99 10.90 2.49 -10.53
N MET A 100 10.35 2.16 -9.37
CA MET A 100 10.28 0.76 -8.90
C MET A 100 9.57 -0.16 -9.88
N LEU A 101 8.57 0.33 -10.60
CA LEU A 101 7.87 -0.43 -11.64
C LEU A 101 8.32 -0.07 -13.06
N THR A 102 8.69 1.18 -13.28
CA THR A 102 8.98 1.71 -14.63
C THR A 102 10.46 1.68 -14.98
N ASN A 103 11.34 1.64 -13.98
CA ASN A 103 12.80 1.62 -14.16
C ASN A 103 13.45 0.70 -13.12
N PHE A 104 12.93 -0.49 -12.99
CA PHE A 104 13.36 -1.47 -12.00
C PHE A 104 14.86 -1.81 -12.10
N PRO A 105 15.48 -1.96 -13.28
CA PRO A 105 16.92 -2.26 -13.35
C PRO A 105 17.79 -1.24 -12.62
N THR A 106 17.48 0.05 -12.73
CA THR A 106 18.23 1.10 -12.03
C THR A 106 18.00 1.03 -10.52
N VAL A 107 16.77 0.83 -10.08
CA VAL A 107 16.41 0.68 -8.66
C VAL A 107 17.11 -0.55 -8.08
N TYR A 108 17.10 -1.66 -8.79
CA TYR A 108 17.76 -2.90 -8.39
C TYR A 108 19.26 -2.71 -8.17
N LYS A 109 19.93 -1.99 -9.07
CA LYS A 109 21.37 -1.67 -8.93
C LYS A 109 21.64 -0.86 -7.65
N ARG A 110 20.77 0.11 -7.34
CA ARG A 110 20.89 0.91 -6.11
C ARG A 110 20.71 0.06 -4.86
N ILE A 111 19.78 -0.87 -4.86
CA ILE A 111 19.55 -1.81 -3.75
C ILE A 111 20.77 -2.72 -3.56
N GLN A 112 21.33 -3.23 -4.65
CA GLN A 112 22.55 -4.05 -4.58
C GLN A 112 23.72 -3.25 -4.02
N ARG A 113 23.89 -1.99 -4.45
CA ARG A 113 24.93 -1.12 -3.92
C ARG A 113 24.77 -0.87 -2.42
N LEU A 114 23.55 -0.67 -1.97
CA LEU A 114 23.25 -0.53 -0.55
C LEU A 114 23.65 -1.77 0.24
N LYS A 115 23.34 -2.96 -0.26
CA LYS A 115 23.72 -4.23 0.37
C LYS A 115 25.25 -4.40 0.43
N GLU A 116 25.95 -4.00 -0.63
CA GLU A 116 27.41 -4.01 -0.64
C GLU A 116 28.01 -3.08 0.43
N LEU A 117 27.44 -1.87 0.57
CA LEU A 117 27.89 -0.91 1.58
C LEU A 117 27.60 -1.39 2.99
N GLU A 118 26.45 -1.99 3.23
CA GLU A 118 26.11 -2.60 4.52
C GLU A 118 27.07 -3.75 4.87
N ALA A 119 27.40 -4.58 3.90
CA ALA A 119 28.35 -5.68 4.08
C ALA A 119 29.77 -5.16 4.41
N LEU A 120 30.22 -4.09 3.76
CA LEU A 120 31.50 -3.44 4.06
C LEU A 120 31.50 -2.83 5.47
N GLU A 121 30.42 -2.17 5.87
CA GLU A 121 30.29 -1.60 7.19
C GLU A 121 30.32 -2.68 8.27
N ALA A 122 29.58 -3.75 8.11
CA ALA A 122 29.61 -4.90 9.02
C ALA A 122 30.98 -5.56 9.10
N SER A 123 31.71 -5.63 7.98
CA SER A 123 33.07 -6.15 7.93
C SER A 123 34.06 -5.25 8.67
N ASN A 124 33.91 -3.92 8.57
CA ASN A 124 34.76 -2.96 9.27
C ASN A 124 34.50 -3.00 10.79
N ASP A 125 33.27 -3.10 11.22
CA ASP A 125 32.91 -3.25 12.63
C ASP A 125 33.55 -4.50 13.26
N ARG A 126 33.54 -5.62 12.52
CA ARG A 126 34.19 -6.85 12.98
C ARG A 126 35.69 -6.71 13.09
N SER A 127 36.34 -5.98 12.19
CA SER A 127 37.79 -5.76 12.26
C SER A 127 38.20 -4.84 13.41
N GLU A 128 37.35 -3.88 13.77
CA GLU A 128 37.58 -3.01 14.94
C GLU A 128 37.42 -3.77 16.26
N GLU A 129 36.45 -4.69 16.33
CA GLU A 129 36.28 -5.57 17.50
C GLU A 129 37.48 -6.50 17.72
N HIS A 130 38.16 -6.90 16.67
CA HIS A 130 39.32 -7.78 16.74
C HIS A 130 40.64 -7.06 17.09
N THR A 131 40.71 -5.74 16.96
CA THR A 131 41.91 -4.94 17.24
C THR A 131 41.95 -4.35 18.64
N SER A 132 40.94 -4.56 19.40
CA SER A 132 40.93 -4.22 20.82
C SER A 132 41.21 -5.47 21.68
#